data_c9379bf881eaf501d1056d732b721016
#
_entry.id   c9379bf881eaf501d1056d732b721016
#
_cell.length_a   1.000
_cell.length_b   1.000
_cell.length_c   1.000
_cell.angle_alpha   90.00
_cell.angle_beta   90.00
_cell.angle_gamma   90.00
#
_symmetry.space_group_name_H-M   'P 1'
#
loop_
_entity.id
_entity.type
_entity.pdbx_description
1 polymer ?
#
loop_
_entity_poly.entity_id
_entity_poly.type
_entity_poly.pdbx_seq_one_letter_code
_entity_poly.pdbx_strand_id
1 'polypeptide(L)'
;MTFDIVIIGYIAGFCTAVAQFPQALKVIKTGNTQSISIGMYLIMTLGILFWFLYGVLLSNIPMILSNGVCLIPSLYILFITIRNTVKTKKTTL
;
A
#
# COMPACT_ATOMS: atom_id res chain seq x y z
N MET A 1 -9.00 -22.99 -14.83
CA MET A 1 -8.00 -21.95 -14.65
C MET A 1 -6.64 -22.40 -15.13
N THR A 2 -6.00 -21.60 -15.91
CA THR A 2 -4.72 -21.98 -16.48
C THR A 2 -3.57 -21.45 -15.63
N PHE A 3 -2.44 -22.11 -15.75
CA PHE A 3 -1.19 -21.71 -15.12
C PHE A 3 -0.79 -20.28 -15.52
N ASP A 4 -1.10 -19.89 -16.75
CA ASP A 4 -0.76 -18.58 -17.28
C ASP A 4 -1.45 -17.44 -16.53
N ILE A 5 -2.70 -17.64 -16.14
CA ILE A 5 -3.46 -16.64 -15.40
C ILE A 5 -2.84 -16.42 -14.02
N VAL A 6 -2.39 -17.49 -13.37
CA VAL A 6 -1.75 -17.39 -12.07
C VAL A 6 -0.43 -16.64 -12.17
N ILE A 7 0.34 -16.90 -13.22
CA ILE A 7 1.62 -16.22 -13.44
C ILE A 7 1.40 -14.71 -13.60
N ILE A 8 0.37 -14.30 -14.34
CA ILE A 8 0.03 -12.89 -14.52
C ILE A 8 -0.23 -12.24 -13.16
N GLY A 9 -0.93 -12.94 -12.28
CA GLY A 9 -1.21 -12.43 -10.93
C GLY A 9 0.06 -12.22 -10.12
N TYR A 10 1.01 -13.16 -10.17
CA TYR A 10 2.27 -13.02 -9.46
C TYR A 10 3.10 -11.86 -10.02
N ILE A 11 3.17 -11.72 -11.33
CA ILE A 11 3.93 -10.64 -11.97
C ILE A 11 3.31 -9.29 -11.60
N ALA A 12 2.01 -9.16 -11.67
CA ALA A 12 1.32 -7.92 -11.32
C ALA A 12 1.58 -7.55 -9.87
N GLY A 13 1.48 -8.52 -8.96
CA GLY A 13 1.72 -8.29 -7.55
C GLY A 13 3.15 -7.88 -7.27
N PHE A 14 4.11 -8.53 -7.93
CA PHE A 14 5.52 -8.19 -7.78
C PHE A 14 5.79 -6.75 -8.24
N CYS A 15 5.26 -6.36 -9.38
CA CYS A 15 5.45 -5.01 -9.90
C CYS A 15 4.85 -3.97 -8.96
N THR A 16 3.68 -4.24 -8.41
CA THR A 16 3.03 -3.32 -7.47
C THR A 16 3.84 -3.18 -6.20
N ALA A 17 4.33 -4.30 -5.65
CA ALA A 17 5.14 -4.28 -4.44
C ALA A 17 6.44 -3.51 -4.66
N VAL A 18 7.13 -3.77 -5.78
CA VAL A 18 8.38 -3.08 -6.10
C VAL A 18 8.16 -1.59 -6.21
N ALA A 19 7.03 -1.17 -6.80
CA ALA A 19 6.72 0.25 -6.95
C ALA A 19 6.50 0.94 -5.59
N GLN A 20 5.94 0.24 -4.61
CA GLN A 20 5.65 0.82 -3.31
C GLN A 20 6.87 0.94 -2.40
N PHE A 21 7.83 0.03 -2.50
CA PHE A 21 8.97 0.01 -1.59
C PHE A 21 9.87 1.24 -1.70
N PRO A 22 10.23 1.74 -2.90
CA PRO A 22 11.02 2.98 -2.97
C PRO A 22 10.33 4.16 -2.31
N GLN A 23 9.02 4.25 -2.44
CA GLN A 23 8.27 5.33 -1.82
C GLN A 23 8.29 5.21 -0.29
N ALA A 24 8.12 4.00 0.24
CA ALA A 24 8.21 3.77 1.67
C ALA A 24 9.60 4.10 2.20
N LEU A 25 10.65 3.71 1.47
CA LEU A 25 12.02 4.01 1.86
C LEU A 25 12.27 5.51 1.91
N LYS A 26 11.74 6.25 0.94
CA LYS A 26 11.87 7.70 0.91
C LYS A 26 11.23 8.33 2.14
N VAL A 27 10.04 7.88 2.51
CA VAL A 27 9.36 8.39 3.69
C VAL A 27 10.13 8.03 4.96
N ILE A 28 10.68 6.81 5.04
CA ILE A 28 11.48 6.38 6.18
C ILE A 28 12.71 7.27 6.35
N LYS A 29 13.41 7.54 5.24
CA LYS A 29 14.66 8.31 5.28
C LYS A 29 14.44 9.79 5.54
N THR A 30 13.41 10.39 4.94
CA THR A 30 13.21 11.83 4.99
C THR A 30 12.12 12.28 5.95
N GLY A 31 11.19 11.40 6.26
CA GLY A 31 10.00 11.75 7.03
C GLY A 31 9.09 12.74 6.31
N ASN A 32 9.34 12.99 5.03
CA ASN A 32 8.62 13.99 4.25
C ASN A 32 7.47 13.36 3.50
N THR A 33 6.25 13.79 3.81
CA THR A 33 5.04 13.29 3.16
C THR A 33 4.26 14.38 2.43
N GLN A 34 4.91 15.48 2.09
CA GLN A 34 4.24 16.62 1.45
C GLN A 34 3.61 16.27 0.11
N SER A 35 4.22 15.35 -0.63
CA SER A 35 3.72 14.94 -1.94
C SER A 35 2.65 13.84 -1.85
N ILE A 36 2.30 13.42 -0.64
CA ILE A 36 1.37 12.30 -0.45
C ILE A 36 0.01 12.82 -0.01
N SER A 37 -1.02 12.45 -0.76
CA SER A 37 -2.40 12.79 -0.43
C SER A 37 -2.96 11.76 0.54
N ILE A 38 -3.43 12.23 1.71
CA ILE A 38 -4.04 11.35 2.71
C ILE A 38 -5.27 10.65 2.13
N GLY A 39 -6.14 11.42 1.47
CA GLY A 39 -7.37 10.85 0.90
C GLY A 39 -7.08 9.75 -0.10
N MET A 40 -6.11 10.00 -0.98
CA MET A 40 -5.74 9.03 -2.00
C MET A 40 -5.13 7.77 -1.39
N TYR A 41 -4.21 7.94 -0.41
CA TYR A 41 -3.59 6.80 0.25
C TYR A 41 -4.57 6.03 1.12
N LEU A 42 -5.51 6.73 1.75
CA LEU A 42 -6.55 6.07 2.53
C LEU A 42 -7.40 5.17 1.63
N ILE A 43 -7.86 5.69 0.50
CA ILE A 43 -8.67 4.92 -0.46
C ILE A 43 -7.86 3.75 -1.00
N MET A 44 -6.59 3.99 -1.36
CA MET A 44 -5.73 2.94 -1.87
C MET A 44 -5.49 1.84 -0.84
N THR A 45 -5.23 2.22 0.39
CA THR A 45 -4.99 1.25 1.47
C THR A 45 -6.24 0.42 1.75
N LEU A 46 -7.42 1.06 1.76
CA LEU A 46 -8.68 0.33 1.91
C LEU A 46 -8.89 -0.64 0.75
N GLY A 47 -8.56 -0.21 -0.47
CA GLY A 47 -8.65 -1.08 -1.64
C GLY A 47 -7.75 -2.30 -1.52
N ILE A 48 -6.51 -2.09 -1.06
CA ILE A 48 -5.57 -3.19 -0.85
C ILE A 48 -6.12 -4.17 0.20
N LEU A 49 -6.66 -3.64 1.29
CA LEU A 49 -7.23 -4.48 2.34
C LEU A 49 -8.40 -5.31 1.82
N PHE A 50 -9.31 -4.71 1.07
CA PHE A 50 -10.45 -5.43 0.52
C PHE A 50 -10.02 -6.47 -0.51
N TRP A 51 -9.03 -6.15 -1.35
CA TRP A 51 -8.50 -7.12 -2.31
C TRP A 51 -7.84 -8.29 -1.58
N PHE A 52 -7.14 -8.01 -0.47
CA PHE A 52 -6.54 -9.05 0.34
C PHE A 52 -7.62 -9.99 0.88
N LEU A 53 -8.69 -9.43 1.46
CA LEU A 53 -9.80 -10.23 1.99
C LEU A 53 -10.47 -11.03 0.89
N TYR A 54 -10.68 -10.42 -0.26
CA TYR A 54 -11.27 -11.10 -1.41
C TYR A 54 -10.42 -12.29 -1.84
N GLY A 55 -9.10 -12.08 -1.88
CA GLY A 55 -8.17 -13.15 -2.20
C GLY A 55 -8.22 -14.30 -1.21
N VAL A 56 -8.32 -13.98 0.08
CA VAL A 56 -8.45 -15.01 1.12
C VAL A 56 -9.71 -15.83 0.92
N LEU A 57 -10.83 -15.17 0.64
CA LEU A 57 -12.11 -15.84 0.45
C LEU A 57 -12.09 -16.75 -0.79
N LEU A 58 -11.33 -16.37 -1.81
CA LEU A 58 -11.20 -17.16 -3.04
C LEU A 58 -10.06 -18.17 -2.98
N SER A 59 -9.29 -18.18 -1.90
CA SER A 59 -8.06 -18.98 -1.79
C SER A 59 -7.09 -18.69 -2.93
N ASN A 60 -7.00 -17.42 -3.35
CA ASN A 60 -6.14 -17.00 -4.44
C ASN A 60 -4.80 -16.56 -3.88
N ILE A 61 -3.78 -17.41 -3.98
CA ILE A 61 -2.47 -17.18 -3.38
C ILE A 61 -1.78 -15.93 -3.91
N PRO A 62 -1.69 -15.69 -5.24
CA PRO A 62 -1.06 -14.45 -5.72
C PRO A 62 -1.71 -13.19 -5.17
N MET A 63 -3.01 -13.17 -5.08
CA MET A 63 -3.75 -12.02 -4.58
C MET A 63 -3.51 -11.80 -3.09
N ILE A 64 -3.47 -12.88 -2.31
CA ILE A 64 -3.18 -12.82 -0.88
C ILE A 64 -1.78 -12.27 -0.65
N LEU A 65 -0.78 -12.82 -1.33
CA LEU A 65 0.61 -12.44 -1.12
C LEU A 65 0.88 -11.01 -1.58
N SER A 66 0.43 -10.64 -2.77
CA SER A 66 0.71 -9.32 -3.31
C SER A 66 0.05 -8.22 -2.49
N ASN A 67 -1.21 -8.39 -2.14
CA ASN A 67 -1.90 -7.37 -1.36
C ASN A 67 -1.43 -7.35 0.09
N GLY A 68 -1.12 -8.51 0.66
CA GLY A 68 -0.56 -8.57 2.01
C GLY A 68 0.77 -7.86 2.12
N VAL A 69 1.65 -8.06 1.15
CA VAL A 69 2.96 -7.40 1.13
C VAL A 69 2.81 -5.89 0.91
N CYS A 70 1.91 -5.49 0.00
CA CYS A 70 1.69 -4.07 -0.28
C CYS A 70 1.02 -3.34 0.88
N LEU A 71 0.26 -4.04 1.69
CA LEU A 71 -0.44 -3.44 2.82
C LEU A 71 0.55 -2.87 3.84
N ILE A 72 1.70 -3.52 4.04
CA ILE A 72 2.69 -3.09 5.02
C ILE A 72 3.23 -1.68 4.72
N PRO A 73 3.82 -1.42 3.53
CA PRO A 73 4.31 -0.07 3.24
C PRO A 73 3.18 0.95 3.13
N SER A 74 2.02 0.53 2.65
CA SER A 74 0.87 1.41 2.51
C SER A 74 0.40 1.94 3.86
N LEU A 75 0.28 1.05 4.85
CA LEU A 75 -0.09 1.43 6.20
C LEU A 75 0.95 2.32 6.84
N TYR A 76 2.23 2.03 6.63
CA TYR A 76 3.30 2.85 7.18
C TYR A 76 3.24 4.27 6.62
N ILE A 77 3.15 4.41 5.30
CA ILE A 77 3.10 5.72 4.65
C ILE A 77 1.87 6.49 5.11
N LEU A 78 0.73 5.82 5.17
CA LEU A 78 -0.51 6.45 5.62
C LEU A 78 -0.39 6.96 7.06
N PHE A 79 0.17 6.13 7.94
CA PHE A 79 0.37 6.49 9.34
C PHE A 79 1.26 7.73 9.47
N ILE A 80 2.40 7.75 8.79
CA ILE A 80 3.34 8.87 8.85
C ILE A 80 2.70 10.13 8.26
N THR A 81 1.96 9.99 7.16
CA THR A 81 1.31 11.13 6.51
C THR A 81 0.26 11.75 7.43
N ILE A 82 -0.55 10.93 8.08
CA ILE A 82 -1.55 11.42 9.03
C ILE A 82 -0.86 12.12 10.20
N ARG A 83 0.18 11.50 10.75
CA ARG A 83 0.92 12.09 11.87
C ARG A 83 1.50 13.46 11.50
N ASN A 84 2.12 13.57 10.33
CA ASN A 84 2.70 14.83 9.87
C ASN A 84 1.63 15.89 9.66
N THR A 85 0.50 15.52 9.11
CA THR A 85 -0.60 16.47 8.85
C THR A 85 -1.18 16.99 10.17
N VAL A 86 -1.36 16.12 11.15
CA VAL A 86 -1.87 16.53 12.47
C VAL A 86 -0.88 17.49 13.13
N LYS A 87 0.42 17.18 13.07
CA LYS A 87 1.45 18.05 13.62
C LYS A 87 1.44 19.42 12.96
N THR A 88 1.33 19.46 11.65
CA THR A 88 1.31 20.71 10.89
C THR A 88 0.11 21.56 11.29
N LYS A 89 -1.07 20.95 11.43
CA LYS A 89 -2.26 21.67 11.84
C LYS A 89 -2.11 22.23 13.24
N LYS A 90 -1.54 21.46 14.17
CA LYS A 90 -1.29 21.95 15.53
C LYS A 90 -0.33 23.13 15.53
N THR A 91 0.68 23.10 14.68
CA THR A 91 1.67 24.17 14.59
C THR A 91 1.05 25.43 13.98
N THR A 92 0.15 25.26 13.02
CA THR A 92 -0.47 26.39 12.31
C THR A 92 -1.53 27.10 13.17
N LEU A 93 -2.14 26.38 14.08
CA LEU A 93 -3.17 26.94 14.96
C LEU A 93 -2.53 27.66 16.13
#